data_c46e6753ace60b4a69871de3e067831f
#
_entry.id   c46e6753ace60b4a69871de3e067831f
#
_cell.length_a   1.000
_cell.length_b   1.000
_cell.length_c   1.000
_cell.angle_alpha   90.00
_cell.angle_beta   90.00
_cell.angle_gamma   90.00
#
_symmetry.space_group_name_H-M   'P 1'
#
loop_
_entity.id
_entity.type
_entity.pdbx_description
1 polymer ?
#
loop_
_entity_poly.entity_id
_entity_poly.type
_entity_poly.pdbx_seq_one_letter_code
_entity_poly.pdbx_strand_id
1 'polypeptide(L)'
;FFQDRFEGMELIYSLEEKTLFTGGAVKMALSRCRDENVFIVNGDTFFDVDLAAMAQRHQATGAVLTVATKEMEHFSRYGTVQFDDSGRIIAFREKQPCQHGAINGGIYLLKRNALDAISQEKFSFEQDYMEAQVDSVPFFAFPSSGYFIDIGIPEDYAKAQEDFQTR
;
A
#
# COMPACT_ATOMS: atom_id res chain seq x y z
N PHE A 1 -14.63 11.35 -15.42
CA PHE A 1 -15.76 11.08 -14.54
C PHE A 1 -15.76 12.06 -13.37
N PHE A 2 -14.66 12.17 -12.61
CA PHE A 2 -14.57 13.03 -11.42
C PHE A 2 -14.05 14.44 -11.71
N GLN A 3 -13.66 14.76 -12.93
CA GLN A 3 -13.05 16.05 -13.30
C GLN A 3 -11.84 16.41 -12.41
N ASP A 4 -11.80 17.63 -11.86
CA ASP A 4 -10.71 18.14 -11.01
C ASP A 4 -11.02 18.11 -9.50
N ARG A 5 -12.24 17.69 -9.11
CA ARG A 5 -12.68 17.63 -7.71
C ARG A 5 -13.66 16.48 -7.46
N PHE A 6 -13.54 15.87 -6.29
CA PHE A 6 -14.48 14.88 -5.78
C PHE A 6 -14.64 15.04 -4.27
N GLU A 7 -15.89 15.14 -3.77
CA GLU A 7 -16.22 15.27 -2.33
C GLU A 7 -15.39 16.34 -1.60
N GLY A 8 -15.12 17.47 -2.27
CA GLY A 8 -14.33 18.57 -1.72
C GLY A 8 -12.80 18.41 -1.87
N MET A 9 -12.32 17.25 -2.25
CA MET A 9 -10.90 16.99 -2.52
C MET A 9 -10.50 17.47 -3.91
N GLU A 10 -9.34 18.08 -4.04
CA GLU A 10 -8.71 18.39 -5.33
C GLU A 10 -8.11 17.10 -5.93
N LEU A 11 -8.37 16.86 -7.22
CA LEU A 11 -7.85 15.73 -7.95
C LEU A 11 -6.77 16.17 -8.93
N ILE A 12 -5.56 15.65 -8.77
CA ILE A 12 -4.42 15.91 -9.66
C ILE A 12 -4.07 14.59 -10.36
N TYR A 13 -4.26 14.56 -11.67
CA TYR A 13 -4.00 13.36 -12.46
C TYR A 13 -2.53 13.28 -12.87
N SER A 14 -1.89 12.14 -12.60
CA SER A 14 -0.56 11.80 -13.06
C SER A 14 -0.67 10.85 -14.25
N LEU A 15 -0.52 11.39 -15.47
CA LEU A 15 -0.71 10.64 -16.70
C LEU A 15 0.61 10.02 -17.15
N GLU A 16 0.60 8.70 -17.36
CA GLU A 16 1.72 7.94 -17.89
C GLU A 16 1.64 7.86 -19.41
N GLU A 17 2.64 8.36 -20.11
CA GLU A 17 2.75 8.19 -21.59
C GLU A 17 3.21 6.78 -21.97
N LYS A 18 3.88 6.10 -21.08
CA LYS A 18 4.37 4.71 -21.18
C LYS A 18 4.25 4.03 -19.83
N THR A 19 4.08 2.72 -19.81
CA THR A 19 3.97 1.95 -18.56
C THR A 19 5.22 2.10 -17.70
N LEU A 20 5.07 2.60 -16.47
CA LEU A 20 6.14 2.84 -15.51
C LEU A 20 6.21 1.77 -14.41
N PHE A 21 5.27 0.81 -14.36
CA PHE A 21 4.99 -0.09 -13.24
C PHE A 21 4.60 0.69 -11.96
N THR A 22 4.27 -0.03 -10.91
CA THR A 22 3.74 0.56 -9.66
C THR A 22 4.69 1.57 -9.03
N GLY A 23 5.98 1.28 -8.95
CA GLY A 23 6.99 2.16 -8.36
C GLY A 23 7.25 3.43 -9.17
N GLY A 24 7.37 3.31 -10.49
CA GLY A 24 7.56 4.48 -11.35
C GLY A 24 6.35 5.40 -11.37
N ALA A 25 5.13 4.84 -11.37
CA ALA A 25 3.88 5.60 -11.27
C ALA A 25 3.79 6.37 -9.94
N VAL A 26 4.08 5.69 -8.83
CA VAL A 26 4.14 6.31 -7.50
C VAL A 26 5.18 7.44 -7.47
N LYS A 27 6.41 7.19 -7.94
CA LYS A 27 7.47 8.21 -7.99
C LYS A 27 7.05 9.45 -8.80
N MET A 28 6.41 9.25 -9.94
CA MET A 28 5.90 10.35 -10.76
C MET A 28 4.80 11.14 -10.02
N ALA A 29 3.88 10.47 -9.36
CA ALA A 29 2.81 11.11 -8.59
C ALA A 29 3.35 11.89 -7.37
N LEU A 30 4.34 11.33 -6.65
CA LEU A 30 4.98 11.98 -5.50
C LEU A 30 5.61 13.33 -5.85
N SER A 31 6.08 13.53 -7.09
CA SER A 31 6.62 14.82 -7.54
C SER A 31 5.60 15.96 -7.51
N ARG A 32 4.30 15.64 -7.49
CA ARG A 32 3.19 16.59 -7.41
C ARG A 32 2.68 16.80 -5.98
N CYS A 33 3.09 15.97 -5.04
CA CYS A 33 2.73 16.07 -3.64
C CYS A 33 3.58 17.11 -2.91
N ARG A 34 3.00 17.76 -1.89
CA ARG A 34 3.69 18.80 -1.10
C ARG A 34 3.99 18.35 0.33
N ASP A 35 3.18 17.44 0.86
CA ASP A 35 3.32 16.95 2.21
C ASP A 35 4.56 16.05 2.37
N GLU A 36 5.10 15.98 3.57
CA GLU A 36 6.28 15.17 3.89
C GLU A 36 5.97 13.67 3.80
N ASN A 37 4.77 13.27 4.21
CA ASN A 37 4.31 11.90 4.18
C ASN A 37 3.04 11.79 3.33
N VAL A 38 2.97 10.80 2.47
CA VAL A 38 1.90 10.64 1.48
C VAL A 38 1.30 9.26 1.60
N PHE A 39 -0.04 9.18 1.72
CA PHE A 39 -0.74 7.92 1.60
C PHE A 39 -0.79 7.45 0.14
N ILE A 40 -0.49 6.18 -0.06
CA ILE A 40 -0.63 5.47 -1.32
C ILE A 40 -1.68 4.39 -1.10
N VAL A 41 -2.66 4.30 -1.98
CA VAL A 41 -3.78 3.35 -1.88
C VAL A 41 -3.94 2.65 -3.22
N ASN A 42 -4.01 1.32 -3.21
CA ASN A 42 -4.34 0.54 -4.39
C ASN A 42 -5.78 0.85 -4.83
N GLY A 43 -6.00 1.02 -6.13
CA GLY A 43 -7.30 1.38 -6.69
C GLY A 43 -8.30 0.22 -6.80
N ASP A 44 -7.86 -1.01 -6.57
CA ASP A 44 -8.63 -2.25 -6.67
C ASP A 44 -8.79 -2.97 -5.32
N THR A 45 -8.44 -2.30 -4.23
CA THR A 45 -8.51 -2.84 -2.88
C THR A 45 -9.25 -1.88 -1.96
N PHE A 46 -10.19 -2.40 -1.18
CA PHE A 46 -10.77 -1.67 -0.04
C PHE A 46 -10.29 -2.30 1.26
N PHE A 47 -9.69 -1.50 2.12
CA PHE A 47 -9.27 -1.91 3.45
C PHE A 47 -9.65 -0.83 4.46
N ASP A 48 -10.47 -1.18 5.44
CA ASP A 48 -10.90 -0.30 6.52
C ASP A 48 -9.78 -0.15 7.54
N VAL A 49 -9.02 0.95 7.43
CA VAL A 49 -7.83 1.24 8.24
C VAL A 49 -8.01 2.61 8.92
N ASP A 50 -7.69 2.69 10.20
CA ASP A 50 -7.54 3.98 10.90
C ASP A 50 -6.28 4.69 10.39
N LEU A 51 -6.47 5.55 9.37
CA LEU A 51 -5.37 6.30 8.75
C LEU A 51 -4.73 7.30 9.73
N ALA A 52 -5.48 7.82 10.69
CA ALA A 52 -4.94 8.74 11.70
C ALA A 52 -4.00 8.00 12.66
N ALA A 53 -4.40 6.83 13.16
CA ALA A 53 -3.54 5.99 13.99
C ALA A 53 -2.31 5.48 13.21
N MET A 54 -2.48 5.14 11.94
CA MET A 54 -1.36 4.75 11.06
C MET A 54 -0.35 5.89 10.89
N ALA A 55 -0.82 7.14 10.70
CA ALA A 55 0.06 8.31 10.60
C ALA A 55 0.80 8.60 11.91
N GLN A 56 0.13 8.47 13.06
CA GLN A 56 0.77 8.61 14.37
C GLN A 56 1.87 7.57 14.58
N ARG A 57 1.61 6.29 14.23
CA ARG A 57 2.62 5.25 14.32
C ARG A 57 3.81 5.50 13.38
N HIS A 58 3.55 5.92 12.16
CA HIS A 58 4.59 6.27 11.17
C HIS A 58 5.56 7.32 11.73
N GLN A 59 5.01 8.38 12.32
CA GLN A 59 5.81 9.43 12.96
C GLN A 59 6.57 8.91 14.18
N ALA A 60 5.90 8.18 15.07
CA ALA A 60 6.49 7.67 16.31
C ALA A 60 7.65 6.70 16.06
N THR A 61 7.60 5.91 15.00
CA THR A 61 8.66 4.95 14.64
C THR A 61 9.77 5.57 13.78
N GLY A 62 9.58 6.78 13.26
CA GLY A 62 10.49 7.38 12.29
C GLY A 62 10.54 6.64 10.95
N ALA A 63 9.47 5.91 10.64
CA ALA A 63 9.37 5.08 9.45
C ALA A 63 9.62 5.88 8.16
N VAL A 64 10.20 5.23 7.17
CA VAL A 64 10.22 5.73 5.78
C VAL A 64 9.00 5.20 5.04
N LEU A 65 8.59 3.98 5.35
CA LEU A 65 7.37 3.35 4.84
C LEU A 65 6.63 2.66 5.99
N THR A 66 5.32 2.87 6.07
CA THR A 66 4.42 2.06 6.89
C THR A 66 3.44 1.35 5.96
N VAL A 67 3.26 0.06 6.16
CA VAL A 67 2.38 -0.81 5.35
C VAL A 67 1.22 -1.26 6.21
N ALA A 68 -0.01 -0.99 5.80
CA ALA A 68 -1.17 -1.59 6.43
C ALA A 68 -1.20 -3.09 6.15
N THR A 69 -1.29 -3.91 7.19
CA THR A 69 -1.27 -5.37 7.08
C THR A 69 -2.56 -5.98 7.64
N LYS A 70 -3.02 -7.05 7.02
CA LYS A 70 -4.21 -7.83 7.42
C LYS A 70 -3.80 -9.25 7.73
N GLU A 71 -4.13 -9.73 8.94
CA GLU A 71 -4.03 -11.16 9.24
C GLU A 71 -5.07 -11.94 8.46
N MET A 72 -4.63 -12.99 7.76
CA MET A 72 -5.48 -13.86 6.97
C MET A 72 -5.13 -15.33 7.18
N GLU A 73 -6.13 -16.19 6.97
CA GLU A 73 -6.00 -17.64 7.02
C GLU A 73 -6.31 -18.25 5.65
N HIS A 74 -5.67 -19.37 5.33
CA HIS A 74 -5.93 -20.20 4.16
C HIS A 74 -5.97 -19.44 2.82
N PHE A 75 -4.93 -18.66 2.53
CA PHE A 75 -4.83 -17.89 1.30
C PHE A 75 -3.66 -18.32 0.42
N SER A 76 -3.72 -17.95 -0.87
CA SER A 76 -2.65 -18.21 -1.85
C SER A 76 -2.41 -17.06 -2.83
N ARG A 77 -3.28 -16.04 -2.80
CA ARG A 77 -3.27 -14.93 -3.77
C ARG A 77 -2.43 -13.73 -3.33
N TYR A 78 -2.03 -13.68 -2.06
CA TYR A 78 -1.33 -12.55 -1.48
C TYR A 78 0.09 -12.93 -1.05
N GLY A 79 1.01 -11.98 -1.20
CA GLY A 79 2.31 -12.05 -0.55
C GLY A 79 2.20 -11.77 0.94
N THR A 80 3.07 -12.34 1.76
CA THR A 80 3.09 -12.11 3.21
C THR A 80 4.14 -11.08 3.60
N VAL A 81 3.84 -10.35 4.68
CA VAL A 81 4.72 -9.38 5.33
C VAL A 81 5.15 -9.95 6.67
N GLN A 82 6.45 -10.15 6.86
CA GLN A 82 7.01 -10.60 8.13
C GLN A 82 7.56 -9.40 8.90
N PHE A 83 7.23 -9.28 10.17
CA PHE A 83 7.71 -8.20 11.04
C PHE A 83 7.97 -8.72 12.45
N ASP A 84 8.85 -8.04 13.16
CA ASP A 84 9.21 -8.36 14.53
C ASP A 84 8.22 -7.77 15.56
N ASP A 85 8.47 -8.00 16.85
CA ASP A 85 7.62 -7.54 17.96
C ASP A 85 7.53 -5.99 18.04
N SER A 86 8.47 -5.26 17.47
CA SER A 86 8.40 -3.80 17.35
C SER A 86 7.50 -3.34 16.19
N GLY A 87 7.13 -4.26 15.31
CA GLY A 87 6.44 -4.03 14.06
C GLY A 87 7.37 -3.64 12.91
N ARG A 88 8.70 -3.73 13.09
CA ARG A 88 9.68 -3.54 12.03
C ARG A 88 9.51 -4.65 11.00
N ILE A 89 9.30 -4.31 9.73
CA ILE A 89 9.24 -5.29 8.64
C ILE A 89 10.64 -5.83 8.37
N ILE A 90 10.74 -7.15 8.36
CA ILE A 90 12.00 -7.90 8.18
C ILE A 90 12.02 -8.68 6.87
N ALA A 91 10.85 -8.99 6.28
CA ALA A 91 10.78 -9.60 4.97
C ALA A 91 9.42 -9.42 4.31
N PHE A 92 9.43 -9.37 3.00
CA PHE A 92 8.29 -9.64 2.14
C PHE A 92 8.46 -11.01 1.49
N ARG A 93 7.37 -11.76 1.34
CA ARG A 93 7.38 -13.09 0.71
C ARG A 93 6.41 -13.11 -0.46
N GLU A 94 6.84 -13.70 -1.53
CA GLU A 94 6.03 -13.91 -2.73
C GLU A 94 4.73 -14.66 -2.44
N LYS A 95 3.78 -14.53 -3.35
CA LYS A 95 2.49 -15.23 -3.32
C LYS A 95 2.71 -16.74 -3.33
N GLN A 96 2.22 -17.39 -2.28
CA GLN A 96 2.26 -18.85 -2.14
C GLN A 96 1.13 -19.31 -1.21
N PRO A 97 0.72 -20.58 -1.24
CA PRO A 97 -0.23 -21.12 -0.29
C PRO A 97 0.27 -20.91 1.15
N CYS A 98 -0.55 -20.25 1.96
CA CYS A 98 -0.23 -19.94 3.35
C CYS A 98 -1.41 -20.29 4.25
N GLN A 99 -1.12 -20.97 5.39
CA GLN A 99 -2.15 -21.33 6.36
C GLN A 99 -2.57 -20.13 7.22
N HIS A 100 -1.61 -19.27 7.58
CA HIS A 100 -1.83 -18.08 8.38
C HIS A 100 -0.69 -17.09 8.15
N GLY A 101 -1.01 -15.79 8.05
CA GLY A 101 0.01 -14.76 7.93
C GLY A 101 -0.57 -13.37 7.68
N ALA A 102 0.25 -12.37 7.93
CA ALA A 102 -0.07 -11.00 7.60
C ALA A 102 0.16 -10.74 6.12
N ILE A 103 -0.85 -10.25 5.41
CA ILE A 103 -0.75 -9.85 4.01
C ILE A 103 -0.52 -8.34 3.89
N ASN A 104 0.02 -7.91 2.75
CA ASN A 104 0.05 -6.51 2.34
C ASN A 104 -1.36 -6.05 1.96
N GLY A 105 -1.91 -5.10 2.71
CA GLY A 105 -3.28 -4.60 2.54
C GLY A 105 -3.45 -3.52 1.47
N GLY A 106 -2.40 -3.16 0.73
CA GLY A 106 -2.49 -2.18 -0.37
C GLY A 106 -2.66 -0.73 0.07
N ILE A 107 -2.46 -0.42 1.34
CA ILE A 107 -2.41 0.95 1.87
C ILE A 107 -1.04 1.19 2.49
N TYR A 108 -0.42 2.28 2.08
CA TYR A 108 0.92 2.64 2.52
C TYR A 108 0.97 4.09 2.96
N LEU A 109 1.83 4.42 3.93
CA LEU A 109 2.24 5.78 4.22
C LEU A 109 3.73 5.88 3.96
N LEU A 110 4.13 6.72 3.02
CA LEU A 110 5.48 6.82 2.50
C LEU A 110 6.03 8.24 2.69
N LYS A 111 7.29 8.37 3.12
CA LYS A 111 7.99 9.65 3.01
C LYS A 111 8.09 10.06 1.54
N ARG A 112 7.70 11.28 1.22
CA ARG A 112 7.64 11.80 -0.16
C ARG A 112 8.95 11.65 -0.95
N ASN A 113 10.09 11.77 -0.27
CA ASN A 113 11.42 11.66 -0.89
C ASN A 113 12.01 10.25 -0.87
N ALA A 114 11.25 9.24 -0.45
CA ALA A 114 11.75 7.87 -0.27
C ALA A 114 12.23 7.21 -1.58
N LEU A 115 11.71 7.65 -2.71
CA LEU A 115 12.04 7.10 -4.03
C LEU A 115 13.03 7.97 -4.83
N ASP A 116 13.53 9.07 -4.27
CA ASP A 116 14.37 10.03 -5.01
C ASP A 116 15.70 9.40 -5.47
N ALA A 117 16.26 8.49 -4.68
CA ALA A 117 17.51 7.80 -4.98
C ALA A 117 17.39 6.74 -6.09
N ILE A 118 16.19 6.34 -6.46
CA ILE A 118 15.97 5.34 -7.51
C ILE A 118 16.14 6.03 -8.87
N SER A 119 17.14 5.61 -9.64
CA SER A 119 17.41 6.17 -10.97
C SER A 119 16.49 5.64 -12.07
N GLN A 120 15.95 4.44 -11.90
CA GLN A 120 15.04 3.82 -12.87
C GLN A 120 13.72 4.61 -12.95
N GLU A 121 13.22 4.80 -14.17
CA GLU A 121 11.88 5.33 -14.40
C GLU A 121 10.81 4.26 -14.24
N LYS A 122 11.12 3.03 -14.67
CA LYS A 122 10.20 1.89 -14.68
C LYS A 122 10.67 0.83 -13.69
N PHE A 123 9.91 0.65 -12.60
CA PHE A 123 10.22 -0.32 -11.54
C PHE A 123 8.97 -0.69 -10.74
N SER A 124 8.99 -1.86 -10.10
CA SER A 124 7.95 -2.30 -9.16
C SER A 124 8.15 -1.67 -7.79
N PHE A 125 7.08 -1.15 -7.21
CA PHE A 125 7.12 -0.63 -5.84
C PHE A 125 7.36 -1.77 -4.82
N GLU A 126 6.79 -2.93 -5.08
CA GLU A 126 6.89 -4.10 -4.22
C GLU A 126 8.28 -4.75 -4.32
N GLN A 127 8.67 -5.18 -5.53
CA GLN A 127 9.89 -5.98 -5.73
C GLN A 127 11.15 -5.10 -5.74
N ASP A 128 11.15 -4.03 -6.57
CA ASP A 128 12.37 -3.26 -6.79
C ASP A 128 12.64 -2.23 -5.67
N TYR A 129 11.62 -1.87 -4.86
CA TYR A 129 11.80 -0.97 -3.73
C TYR A 129 11.61 -1.67 -2.38
N MET A 130 10.41 -2.20 -2.08
CA MET A 130 10.14 -2.73 -0.74
C MET A 130 11.02 -3.94 -0.41
N GLU A 131 11.03 -4.97 -1.26
CA GLU A 131 11.85 -6.16 -1.04
C GLU A 131 13.35 -5.84 -1.08
N ALA A 132 13.78 -5.00 -2.03
CA ALA A 132 15.19 -4.65 -2.17
C ALA A 132 15.74 -3.78 -1.03
N GLN A 133 14.89 -3.02 -0.32
CA GLN A 133 15.31 -2.06 0.70
C GLN A 133 14.96 -2.47 2.14
N VAL A 134 14.25 -3.57 2.35
CA VAL A 134 13.71 -3.97 3.66
C VAL A 134 14.78 -4.07 4.76
N ASP A 135 15.98 -4.51 4.43
CA ASP A 135 17.08 -4.66 5.39
C ASP A 135 17.73 -3.32 5.77
N SER A 136 17.67 -2.33 4.88
CA SER A 136 18.43 -1.07 5.02
C SER A 136 17.58 0.13 5.40
N VAL A 137 16.28 0.11 5.04
CA VAL A 137 15.36 1.23 5.26
C VAL A 137 14.34 0.88 6.35
N PRO A 138 13.96 1.81 7.25
CA PRO A 138 13.01 1.54 8.32
C PRO A 138 11.57 1.44 7.77
N PHE A 139 11.13 0.21 7.48
CA PHE A 139 9.76 -0.13 7.12
C PHE A 139 9.03 -0.73 8.32
N PHE A 140 7.79 -0.33 8.54
CA PHE A 140 6.98 -0.81 9.66
C PHE A 140 5.61 -1.32 9.20
N ALA A 141 5.13 -2.36 9.83
CA ALA A 141 3.78 -2.87 9.70
C ALA A 141 2.81 -2.06 10.56
N PHE A 142 1.61 -1.85 10.04
CA PHE A 142 0.44 -1.37 10.76
C PHE A 142 -0.67 -2.42 10.66
N PRO A 143 -0.74 -3.38 11.61
CA PRO A 143 -1.80 -4.38 11.60
C PRO A 143 -3.18 -3.74 11.80
N SER A 144 -4.13 -4.11 10.96
CA SER A 144 -5.53 -3.73 11.09
C SER A 144 -6.44 -4.94 10.95
N SER A 145 -7.48 -5.00 11.77
CA SER A 145 -8.53 -6.03 11.72
C SER A 145 -9.73 -5.63 10.87
N GLY A 146 -9.75 -4.41 10.33
CA GLY A 146 -10.85 -3.87 9.54
C GLY A 146 -11.24 -4.74 8.34
N TYR A 147 -12.40 -4.45 7.74
CA TYR A 147 -12.86 -5.15 6.55
C TYR A 147 -11.87 -4.97 5.41
N PHE A 148 -11.57 -6.07 4.71
CA PHE A 148 -10.65 -6.10 3.57
C PHE A 148 -11.30 -6.84 2.41
N ILE A 149 -11.24 -6.28 1.21
CA ILE A 149 -11.59 -6.94 -0.04
C ILE A 149 -10.74 -6.39 -1.19
N ASP A 150 -10.24 -7.30 -2.01
CA ASP A 150 -9.52 -7.04 -3.26
C ASP A 150 -10.39 -7.50 -4.42
N ILE A 151 -10.80 -6.57 -5.28
CA ILE A 151 -11.72 -6.81 -6.39
C ILE A 151 -11.03 -7.27 -7.69
N GLY A 152 -9.80 -7.74 -7.60
CA GLY A 152 -9.02 -8.22 -8.75
C GLY A 152 -9.55 -9.48 -9.43
N ILE A 153 -10.58 -10.15 -8.85
CA ILE A 153 -11.29 -11.27 -9.49
C ILE A 153 -12.80 -11.05 -9.50
N PRO A 154 -13.55 -11.63 -10.48
CA PRO A 154 -14.98 -11.40 -10.63
C PRO A 154 -15.82 -11.77 -9.40
N GLU A 155 -15.45 -12.83 -8.68
CA GLU A 155 -16.13 -13.30 -7.49
C GLU A 155 -16.05 -12.28 -6.34
N ASP A 156 -14.86 -11.73 -6.10
CA ASP A 156 -14.65 -10.71 -5.07
C ASP A 156 -15.27 -9.37 -5.47
N TYR A 157 -15.28 -9.03 -6.78
CA TYR A 157 -16.01 -7.88 -7.28
C TYR A 157 -17.52 -7.99 -7.02
N ALA A 158 -18.12 -9.16 -7.32
CA ALA A 158 -19.55 -9.40 -7.04
C ALA A 158 -19.83 -9.31 -5.53
N LYS A 159 -18.98 -9.93 -4.71
CA LYS A 159 -19.09 -9.85 -3.25
C LYS A 159 -18.99 -8.40 -2.75
N ALA A 160 -18.08 -7.59 -3.27
CA ALA A 160 -17.97 -6.17 -2.91
C ALA A 160 -19.27 -5.41 -3.21
N GLN A 161 -19.90 -5.67 -4.37
CA GLN A 161 -21.18 -5.05 -4.72
C GLN A 161 -22.28 -5.35 -3.68
N GLU A 162 -22.35 -6.56 -3.16
CA GLU A 162 -23.29 -6.95 -2.12
C GLU A 162 -22.95 -6.30 -0.77
N ASP A 163 -21.71 -6.41 -0.35
CA ASP A 163 -21.22 -5.92 0.95
C ASP A 163 -21.38 -4.40 1.10
N PHE A 164 -21.21 -3.63 0.01
CA PHE A 164 -21.34 -2.16 0.03
C PHE A 164 -22.80 -1.67 -0.12
N GLN A 165 -23.76 -2.52 -0.47
CA GLN A 165 -25.19 -2.17 -0.43
C GLN A 165 -25.75 -2.20 1.01
N THR A 166 -25.10 -2.92 1.90
CA THR A 166 -25.58 -3.16 3.28
C THR A 166 -24.80 -2.35 4.34
N ARG A 167 -23.80 -1.61 3.93
CA ARG A 167 -22.99 -0.69 4.75
C ARG A 167 -23.43 0.75 4.53
#